data_65b3663d0c9fa3999096f3079d9a4958
#
_entry.id   65b3663d0c9fa3999096f3079d9a4958
#
_cell.length_a   1.000
_cell.length_b   1.000
_cell.length_c   1.000
_cell.angle_alpha   90.00
_cell.angle_beta   90.00
_cell.angle_gamma   90.00
#
_symmetry.space_group_name_H-M   'P 1'
#
loop_
_entity.id
_entity.type
_entity.pdbx_description
1 polymer ?
#
loop_
_entity_poly.entity_id
_entity_poly.type
_entity_poly.pdbx_seq_one_letter_code
_entity_poly.pdbx_strand_id
1 'polypeptide(L)'
;VIPMFEKETGIQVVYEEYETNEIMYPKVQSGAIAYDVVCPSDYMIQRMIENDLLAKINFDNIPNIKYIGDTYLEQSRQFDPDNLYSVPYCWGTVGILYNKTMVDEPIDSWSVLWDEKYKDNILMQDSVRDAFAVALKYIGASLNSTDLNELEEAKQLLIDQKPLVQAYVIDQVRDKMIGNEAAIGVIYSGEAIYTQAENPNLEYVIPKEGSNLWIDSWVIPKNAQHKENAEKFINFLCRPDIAKMNFDYITYSTPNTGARKLIEDPAIRNSKIAFPEPEDLVN
;
A
#
# COMPACT_ATOMS: atom_id res chain seq x y z
N VAL A 1 -14.43 -11.37 -7.48
CA VAL A 1 -14.43 -10.25 -8.45
C VAL A 1 -14.11 -10.78 -9.85
N ILE A 2 -12.98 -11.45 -10.10
CA ILE A 2 -12.57 -11.96 -11.43
C ILE A 2 -13.65 -12.81 -12.12
N PRO A 3 -14.24 -13.86 -11.48
CA PRO A 3 -15.28 -14.65 -12.12
C PRO A 3 -16.53 -13.85 -12.52
N MET A 4 -16.80 -12.74 -11.83
CA MET A 4 -17.92 -11.86 -12.19
C MET A 4 -17.61 -11.08 -13.48
N PHE A 5 -16.38 -10.54 -13.59
CA PHE A 5 -15.93 -9.88 -14.81
C PHE A 5 -15.96 -10.82 -16.01
N GLU A 6 -15.40 -12.01 -15.86
CA GLU A 6 -15.40 -13.03 -16.93
C GLU A 6 -16.80 -13.41 -17.37
N LYS A 7 -17.73 -13.58 -16.42
CA LYS A 7 -19.13 -13.90 -16.72
C LYS A 7 -19.85 -12.76 -17.45
N GLU A 8 -19.58 -11.51 -17.06
CA GLU A 8 -20.25 -10.33 -17.65
C GLU A 8 -19.70 -9.99 -19.03
N THR A 9 -18.42 -10.21 -19.28
CA THR A 9 -17.73 -9.73 -20.49
C THR A 9 -17.32 -10.82 -21.47
N GLY A 10 -17.21 -12.06 -21.02
CA GLY A 10 -16.62 -13.17 -21.78
C GLY A 10 -15.10 -13.09 -21.93
N ILE A 11 -14.45 -12.13 -21.27
CA ILE A 11 -12.99 -11.95 -21.28
C ILE A 11 -12.41 -12.78 -20.14
N GLN A 12 -11.49 -13.70 -20.48
CA GLN A 12 -10.76 -14.47 -19.48
C GLN A 12 -9.63 -13.64 -18.86
N VAL A 13 -9.41 -13.84 -17.56
CA VAL A 13 -8.35 -13.18 -16.79
C VAL A 13 -7.33 -14.21 -16.33
N VAL A 14 -6.09 -14.06 -16.77
CA VAL A 14 -4.96 -14.82 -16.22
C VAL A 14 -4.35 -13.98 -15.10
N TYR A 15 -4.50 -14.44 -13.87
CA TYR A 15 -4.09 -13.72 -12.68
C TYR A 15 -2.75 -14.22 -12.17
N GLU A 16 -1.82 -13.30 -11.92
CA GLU A 16 -0.54 -13.53 -11.26
C GLU A 16 -0.34 -12.57 -10.10
N GLU A 17 0.34 -13.03 -9.07
CA GLU A 17 0.72 -12.24 -7.90
C GLU A 17 2.22 -11.95 -7.88
N TYR A 18 2.60 -10.88 -7.21
CA TYR A 18 3.99 -10.55 -6.90
C TYR A 18 4.07 -9.92 -5.50
N GLU A 19 5.13 -10.25 -4.77
CA GLU A 19 5.29 -9.78 -3.38
C GLU A 19 5.74 -8.32 -3.30
N THR A 20 6.61 -7.88 -4.23
CA THR A 20 7.14 -6.51 -4.23
C THR A 20 7.18 -5.92 -5.64
N ASN A 21 7.14 -4.58 -5.71
CA ASN A 21 7.29 -3.87 -6.97
C ASN A 21 8.64 -4.15 -7.65
N GLU A 22 9.69 -4.41 -6.86
CA GLU A 22 11.04 -4.74 -7.32
C GLU A 22 11.10 -6.09 -8.03
N ILE A 23 10.23 -7.04 -7.66
CA ILE A 23 10.07 -8.33 -8.35
C ILE A 23 9.27 -8.17 -9.65
N MET A 24 8.23 -7.34 -9.63
CA MET A 24 7.36 -7.09 -10.79
C MET A 24 8.08 -6.27 -11.88
N TYR A 25 8.77 -5.20 -11.52
CA TYR A 25 9.36 -4.23 -12.44
C TYR A 25 10.26 -4.86 -13.52
N PRO A 26 11.23 -5.75 -13.21
CA PRO A 26 12.06 -6.39 -14.23
C PRO A 26 11.26 -7.24 -15.22
N LYS A 27 10.16 -7.86 -14.78
CA LYS A 27 9.30 -8.67 -15.66
C LYS A 27 8.63 -7.79 -16.72
N VAL A 28 8.09 -6.62 -16.29
CA VAL A 28 7.48 -5.65 -17.22
C VAL A 28 8.55 -5.03 -18.11
N GLN A 29 9.68 -4.61 -17.54
CA GLN A 29 10.77 -3.95 -18.27
C GLN A 29 11.36 -4.86 -19.36
N SER A 30 11.54 -6.13 -19.08
CA SER A 30 12.08 -7.09 -20.07
C SER A 30 11.14 -7.33 -21.23
N GLY A 31 9.83 -7.10 -21.05
CA GLY A 31 8.81 -7.42 -22.04
C GLY A 31 8.66 -8.91 -22.36
N ALA A 32 9.30 -9.79 -21.58
CA ALA A 32 9.25 -11.24 -21.78
C ALA A 32 7.83 -11.79 -21.57
N ILE A 33 7.05 -11.15 -20.72
CA ILE A 33 5.63 -11.42 -20.50
C ILE A 33 4.88 -10.12 -20.84
N ALA A 34 3.91 -10.22 -21.74
CA ALA A 34 3.05 -9.11 -22.10
C ALA A 34 1.86 -9.06 -21.13
N TYR A 35 2.06 -8.43 -19.97
CA TYR A 35 0.94 -8.12 -19.07
C TYR A 35 0.02 -7.08 -19.70
N ASP A 36 -1.28 -7.28 -19.61
CA ASP A 36 -2.27 -6.31 -20.07
C ASP A 36 -2.57 -5.24 -19.02
N VAL A 37 -2.46 -5.59 -17.74
CA VAL A 37 -2.66 -4.69 -16.61
C VAL A 37 -1.79 -5.12 -15.45
N VAL A 38 -1.25 -4.15 -14.71
CA VAL A 38 -0.51 -4.35 -13.44
C VAL A 38 -0.94 -3.31 -12.43
N CYS A 39 -0.73 -3.60 -11.13
CA CYS A 39 -1.14 -2.71 -10.04
C CYS A 39 0.04 -2.39 -9.12
N PRO A 40 0.99 -1.54 -9.54
CA PRO A 40 2.11 -1.10 -8.73
C PRO A 40 1.76 0.06 -7.81
N SER A 41 2.66 0.32 -6.85
CA SER A 41 2.59 1.48 -5.98
C SER A 41 3.12 2.75 -6.68
N ASP A 42 2.73 3.89 -6.17
CA ASP A 42 3.00 5.25 -6.66
C ASP A 42 4.45 5.49 -7.14
N TYR A 43 5.46 5.22 -6.30
CA TYR A 43 6.87 5.41 -6.64
C TYR A 43 7.32 4.54 -7.82
N MET A 44 6.74 3.35 -7.95
CA MET A 44 7.05 2.45 -9.06
C MET A 44 6.34 2.89 -10.34
N ILE A 45 5.13 3.44 -10.24
CA ILE A 45 4.41 4.04 -11.37
C ILE A 45 5.22 5.20 -11.93
N GLN A 46 5.71 6.10 -11.06
CA GLN A 46 6.59 7.20 -11.48
C GLN A 46 7.80 6.67 -12.26
N ARG A 47 8.50 5.68 -11.71
CA ARG A 47 9.65 5.05 -12.37
C ARG A 47 9.28 4.42 -13.72
N MET A 48 8.11 3.78 -13.81
CA MET A 48 7.64 3.17 -15.06
C MET A 48 7.29 4.21 -16.13
N ILE A 49 6.72 5.36 -15.73
CA ILE A 49 6.44 6.49 -16.62
C ILE A 49 7.77 7.08 -17.14
N GLU A 50 8.73 7.36 -16.26
CA GLU A 50 10.04 7.90 -16.59
C GLU A 50 10.84 7.00 -17.55
N ASN A 51 10.62 5.69 -17.48
CA ASN A 51 11.26 4.70 -18.35
C ASN A 51 10.40 4.31 -19.57
N ASP A 52 9.33 5.05 -19.86
CA ASP A 52 8.44 4.84 -21.02
C ASP A 52 7.87 3.41 -21.12
N LEU A 53 7.53 2.82 -19.97
CA LEU A 53 7.02 1.45 -19.86
C LEU A 53 5.50 1.36 -19.85
N LEU A 54 4.78 2.49 -19.80
CA LEU A 54 3.33 2.53 -19.68
C LEU A 54 2.66 3.08 -20.94
N ALA A 55 1.47 2.58 -21.22
CA ALA A 55 0.57 3.12 -22.23
C ALA A 55 -0.39 4.13 -21.58
N LYS A 56 -0.68 5.23 -22.29
CA LYS A 56 -1.75 6.16 -21.87
C LYS A 56 -3.10 5.46 -21.91
N ILE A 57 -3.87 5.66 -20.86
CA ILE A 57 -5.23 5.13 -20.71
C ILE A 57 -6.21 5.97 -21.55
N ASN A 58 -7.13 5.32 -22.24
CA ASN A 58 -8.28 5.98 -22.82
C ASN A 58 -9.42 6.03 -21.80
N PHE A 59 -9.59 7.16 -21.13
CA PHE A 59 -10.59 7.32 -20.09
C PHE A 59 -12.04 7.31 -20.59
N ASP A 60 -12.28 7.46 -21.89
CA ASP A 60 -13.61 7.23 -22.48
C ASP A 60 -14.08 5.78 -22.29
N ASN A 61 -13.14 4.85 -22.15
CA ASN A 61 -13.41 3.43 -21.85
C ASN A 61 -13.57 3.16 -20.35
N ILE A 62 -13.35 4.18 -19.49
CA ILE A 62 -13.42 4.05 -18.02
C ILE A 62 -14.41 5.06 -17.43
N PRO A 63 -15.69 5.06 -17.83
CA PRO A 63 -16.68 6.03 -17.33
C PRO A 63 -16.91 5.94 -15.81
N ASN A 64 -16.54 4.82 -15.16
CA ASN A 64 -16.65 4.64 -13.72
C ASN A 64 -15.52 5.33 -12.92
N ILE A 65 -14.53 5.95 -13.59
CA ILE A 65 -13.53 6.80 -12.94
C ILE A 65 -14.16 7.90 -12.08
N LYS A 66 -15.37 8.34 -12.42
CA LYS A 66 -16.18 9.31 -11.65
C LYS A 66 -16.46 8.92 -10.20
N TYR A 67 -16.29 7.66 -9.84
CA TYR A 67 -16.44 7.17 -8.47
C TYR A 67 -15.14 7.25 -7.66
N ILE A 68 -14.01 7.44 -8.31
CA ILE A 68 -12.74 7.73 -7.61
C ILE A 68 -12.80 9.18 -7.12
N GLY A 69 -12.52 9.38 -5.83
CA GLY A 69 -12.58 10.71 -5.23
C GLY A 69 -11.52 11.65 -5.78
N ASP A 70 -11.91 12.93 -6.00
CA ASP A 70 -11.01 13.94 -6.56
C ASP A 70 -9.71 14.11 -5.78
N THR A 71 -9.74 13.96 -4.46
CA THR A 71 -8.57 13.99 -3.59
C THR A 71 -7.51 12.97 -4.00
N TYR A 72 -7.93 11.74 -4.33
CA TYR A 72 -7.00 10.68 -4.73
C TYR A 72 -6.45 10.90 -6.14
N LEU A 73 -7.25 11.44 -7.05
CA LEU A 73 -6.80 11.84 -8.38
C LEU A 73 -5.80 13.01 -8.29
N GLU A 74 -6.00 13.95 -7.38
CA GLU A 74 -5.07 15.04 -7.15
C GLU A 74 -3.76 14.55 -6.53
N GLN A 75 -3.82 13.65 -5.55
CA GLN A 75 -2.63 13.01 -4.98
C GLN A 75 -1.84 12.22 -6.03
N SER A 76 -2.54 11.54 -6.95
CA SER A 76 -1.88 10.79 -8.04
C SER A 76 -1.04 11.67 -8.97
N ARG A 77 -1.30 12.98 -9.05
CA ARG A 77 -0.49 13.93 -9.85
C ARG A 77 0.96 14.03 -9.36
N GLN A 78 1.25 13.59 -8.16
CA GLN A 78 2.63 13.57 -7.66
C GLN A 78 3.52 12.58 -8.42
N PHE A 79 2.95 11.49 -8.93
CA PHE A 79 3.67 10.44 -9.68
C PHE A 79 3.16 10.27 -11.13
N ASP A 80 1.96 10.71 -11.44
CA ASP A 80 1.34 10.76 -12.77
C ASP A 80 0.78 12.17 -13.01
N PRO A 81 1.61 13.17 -13.36
CA PRO A 81 1.26 14.62 -13.31
C PRO A 81 -0.01 15.01 -14.06
N ASP A 82 -0.29 14.31 -15.15
CA ASP A 82 -1.46 14.59 -16.00
C ASP A 82 -2.61 13.58 -15.79
N ASN A 83 -2.44 12.62 -14.85
CA ASN A 83 -3.36 11.48 -14.64
C ASN A 83 -3.69 10.75 -15.96
N LEU A 84 -2.65 10.42 -16.73
CA LEU A 84 -2.82 9.78 -18.04
C LEU A 84 -2.56 8.27 -18.02
N TYR A 85 -1.88 7.75 -16.99
CA TYR A 85 -1.34 6.39 -16.96
C TYR A 85 -1.92 5.51 -15.87
N SER A 86 -2.56 6.08 -14.86
CA SER A 86 -2.95 5.34 -13.65
C SER A 86 -4.39 5.59 -13.22
N VAL A 87 -4.99 4.57 -12.59
CA VAL A 87 -6.31 4.65 -11.94
C VAL A 87 -6.17 4.13 -10.51
N PRO A 88 -6.36 4.98 -9.48
CA PRO A 88 -6.25 4.57 -8.08
C PRO A 88 -7.15 3.38 -7.73
N TYR A 89 -6.58 2.39 -7.05
CA TYR A 89 -7.24 1.15 -6.67
C TYR A 89 -7.44 1.01 -5.17
N CYS A 90 -6.36 1.08 -4.42
CA CYS A 90 -6.38 1.07 -2.97
C CYS A 90 -5.25 1.94 -2.43
N TRP A 91 -5.33 2.26 -1.15
CA TRP A 91 -4.35 3.09 -0.48
C TRP A 91 -4.24 2.74 0.99
N GLY A 92 -3.22 3.23 1.64
CA GLY A 92 -3.05 3.02 3.06
C GLY A 92 -1.85 3.77 3.61
N THR A 93 -1.58 3.51 4.87
CA THR A 93 -0.42 4.03 5.59
C THR A 93 0.44 2.88 6.09
N VAL A 94 1.70 3.16 6.35
CA VAL A 94 2.59 2.28 7.11
C VAL A 94 2.56 2.75 8.57
N GLY A 95 2.51 1.82 9.49
CA GLY A 95 2.51 2.16 10.91
C GLY A 95 3.09 1.07 11.78
N ILE A 96 2.97 1.26 13.07
CA ILE A 96 3.39 0.30 14.07
C ILE A 96 2.14 -0.41 14.61
N LEU A 97 2.15 -1.74 14.54
CA LEU A 97 1.22 -2.59 15.26
C LEU A 97 1.94 -3.14 16.48
N TYR A 98 1.40 -2.94 17.67
CA TYR A 98 2.01 -3.44 18.89
C TYR A 98 1.01 -4.20 19.76
N ASN A 99 1.53 -5.16 20.52
CA ASN A 99 0.74 -5.95 21.45
C ASN A 99 0.73 -5.29 22.84
N LYS A 100 -0.43 -4.78 23.26
CA LYS A 100 -0.64 -4.10 24.55
C LYS A 100 -0.31 -4.96 25.77
N THR A 101 -0.22 -6.27 25.61
CA THR A 101 0.16 -7.20 26.69
C THR A 101 1.65 -7.43 26.79
N MET A 102 2.42 -6.97 25.79
CA MET A 102 3.88 -7.19 25.68
C MET A 102 4.66 -5.87 25.72
N VAL A 103 3.97 -4.72 25.70
CA VAL A 103 4.56 -3.39 25.85
C VAL A 103 4.02 -2.73 27.12
N ASP A 104 4.86 -1.93 27.82
CA ASP A 104 4.45 -1.32 29.09
C ASP A 104 3.71 0.01 28.92
N GLU A 105 3.94 0.70 27.78
CA GLU A 105 3.39 2.02 27.49
C GLU A 105 2.90 2.10 26.04
N PRO A 106 1.91 2.94 25.74
CA PRO A 106 1.48 3.21 24.38
C PRO A 106 2.63 3.70 23.51
N ILE A 107 2.73 3.13 22.31
CA ILE A 107 3.77 3.50 21.32
C ILE A 107 3.24 4.65 20.46
N ASP A 108 4.05 5.69 20.24
CA ASP A 108 3.71 6.84 19.40
C ASP A 108 4.85 7.31 18.48
N SER A 109 5.97 6.60 18.47
CA SER A 109 7.20 7.01 17.77
C SER A 109 7.91 5.84 17.11
N TRP A 110 8.51 6.09 15.95
CA TRP A 110 9.39 5.14 15.29
C TRP A 110 10.61 4.75 16.14
N SER A 111 11.00 5.58 17.13
CA SER A 111 12.15 5.31 18.00
C SER A 111 12.10 3.96 18.70
N VAL A 112 10.90 3.43 18.96
CA VAL A 112 10.71 2.13 19.61
C VAL A 112 11.37 0.97 18.83
N LEU A 113 11.54 1.12 17.52
CA LEU A 113 12.17 0.10 16.66
C LEU A 113 13.70 0.01 16.87
N TRP A 114 14.30 0.92 17.63
CA TRP A 114 15.71 0.94 18.05
C TRP A 114 15.90 0.73 19.56
N ASP A 115 14.81 0.43 20.29
CA ASP A 115 14.88 0.18 21.74
C ASP A 115 15.32 -1.27 21.98
N GLU A 116 16.48 -1.44 22.64
CA GLU A 116 17.03 -2.75 23.00
C GLU A 116 16.10 -3.58 23.90
N LYS A 117 15.14 -2.95 24.59
CA LYS A 117 14.12 -3.62 25.39
C LYS A 117 13.30 -4.61 24.54
N TYR A 118 13.10 -4.31 23.27
CA TYR A 118 12.29 -5.12 22.36
C TYR A 118 13.14 -6.00 21.42
N LYS A 119 14.43 -6.18 21.74
CA LYS A 119 15.29 -7.06 20.97
C LYS A 119 14.67 -8.43 20.77
N ASP A 120 14.76 -8.95 19.54
CA ASP A 120 14.16 -10.23 19.10
C ASP A 120 12.62 -10.27 19.21
N ASN A 121 11.97 -9.10 19.33
CA ASN A 121 10.51 -8.91 19.40
C ASN A 121 10.01 -7.85 18.41
N ILE A 122 10.81 -7.49 17.40
CA ILE A 122 10.49 -6.49 16.36
C ILE A 122 10.39 -7.21 15.02
N LEU A 123 9.28 -7.04 14.33
CA LEU A 123 9.10 -7.43 12.93
C LEU A 123 9.24 -6.19 12.05
N MET A 124 10.19 -6.22 11.13
CA MET A 124 10.44 -5.12 10.20
C MET A 124 10.01 -5.51 8.79
N GLN A 125 9.68 -4.50 7.97
CA GLN A 125 9.29 -4.72 6.57
C GLN A 125 10.47 -5.19 5.72
N ASP A 126 10.26 -6.28 4.96
CA ASP A 126 11.16 -6.74 3.91
C ASP A 126 10.88 -5.97 2.59
N SER A 127 10.76 -4.67 2.72
CA SER A 127 10.57 -3.69 1.66
C SER A 127 11.63 -2.61 1.80
N VAL A 128 12.47 -2.45 0.78
CA VAL A 128 13.52 -1.41 0.77
C VAL A 128 12.89 -0.02 0.92
N ARG A 129 11.79 0.22 0.20
CA ARG A 129 11.08 1.50 0.23
C ARG A 129 10.59 1.85 1.64
N ASP A 130 9.89 0.91 2.27
CA ASP A 130 9.27 1.17 3.58
C ASP A 130 10.30 1.16 4.72
N ALA A 131 11.31 0.29 4.66
CA ALA A 131 12.38 0.31 5.64
C ALA A 131 13.12 1.66 5.66
N PHE A 132 13.48 2.19 4.48
CA PHE A 132 14.09 3.51 4.37
C PHE A 132 13.13 4.63 4.76
N ALA A 133 11.83 4.55 4.39
CA ALA A 133 10.83 5.54 4.79
C ALA A 133 10.74 5.67 6.31
N VAL A 134 10.71 4.55 7.04
CA VAL A 134 10.71 4.52 8.52
C VAL A 134 11.96 5.21 9.09
N ALA A 135 13.15 4.86 8.59
CA ALA A 135 14.40 5.44 9.08
C ALA A 135 14.52 6.94 8.76
N LEU A 136 14.14 7.35 7.54
CA LEU A 136 14.11 8.75 7.13
C LEU A 136 13.15 9.58 7.98
N LYS A 137 11.93 9.07 8.22
CA LYS A 137 10.97 9.75 9.10
C LYS A 137 11.49 9.85 10.52
N TYR A 138 12.15 8.83 11.04
CA TYR A 138 12.74 8.86 12.38
C TYR A 138 13.80 9.97 12.55
N ILE A 139 14.61 10.25 11.53
CA ILE A 139 15.58 11.39 11.56
C ILE A 139 14.95 12.73 11.17
N GLY A 140 13.64 12.78 10.90
CA GLY A 140 12.93 13.99 10.50
C GLY A 140 13.12 14.40 9.03
N ALA A 141 13.65 13.51 8.20
CA ALA A 141 13.82 13.74 6.78
C ALA A 141 12.56 13.40 5.98
N SER A 142 12.52 13.84 4.72
CA SER A 142 11.48 13.44 3.78
C SER A 142 11.67 11.97 3.40
N LEU A 143 10.58 11.18 3.39
CA LEU A 143 10.63 9.80 2.87
C LEU A 143 10.96 9.73 1.36
N ASN A 144 10.86 10.86 0.66
CA ASN A 144 11.23 11.02 -0.74
C ASN A 144 12.59 11.73 -0.90
N SER A 145 13.41 11.80 0.15
CA SER A 145 14.72 12.43 0.08
C SER A 145 15.61 11.78 -0.98
N THR A 146 16.34 12.64 -1.70
CA THR A 146 17.40 12.25 -2.62
C THR A 146 18.78 12.73 -2.12
N ASP A 147 18.83 13.32 -0.91
CA ASP A 147 20.09 13.73 -0.29
C ASP A 147 20.87 12.47 0.16
N LEU A 148 22.07 12.33 -0.39
CA LEU A 148 22.93 11.17 -0.12
C LEU A 148 23.35 11.08 1.36
N ASN A 149 23.45 12.21 2.08
CA ASN A 149 23.79 12.20 3.50
C ASN A 149 22.63 11.66 4.33
N GLU A 150 21.40 12.10 4.05
CA GLU A 150 20.19 11.57 4.73
C GLU A 150 20.00 10.09 4.43
N LEU A 151 20.22 9.67 3.18
CA LEU A 151 20.14 8.27 2.80
C LEU A 151 21.21 7.40 3.47
N GLU A 152 22.43 7.90 3.62
CA GLU A 152 23.52 7.18 4.33
C GLU A 152 23.24 7.11 5.84
N GLU A 153 22.71 8.19 6.44
CA GLU A 153 22.28 8.18 7.85
C GLU A 153 21.16 7.18 8.08
N ALA A 154 20.13 7.18 7.25
CA ALA A 154 19.02 6.21 7.32
C ALA A 154 19.52 4.77 7.16
N LYS A 155 20.42 4.52 6.22
CA LYS A 155 21.07 3.23 6.03
C LYS A 155 21.83 2.77 7.28
N GLN A 156 22.62 3.67 7.90
CA GLN A 156 23.36 3.33 9.11
C GLN A 156 22.41 2.98 10.26
N LEU A 157 21.32 3.74 10.44
CA LEU A 157 20.28 3.42 11.42
C LEU A 157 19.68 2.01 11.20
N LEU A 158 19.39 1.65 9.95
CA LEU A 158 18.86 0.31 9.65
C LEU A 158 19.89 -0.78 9.91
N ILE A 159 21.19 -0.53 9.70
CA ILE A 159 22.27 -1.45 10.05
C ILE A 159 22.34 -1.63 11.58
N ASP A 160 22.24 -0.53 12.34
CA ASP A 160 22.27 -0.55 13.81
C ASP A 160 21.00 -1.19 14.39
N GLN A 161 19.85 -1.09 13.73
CA GLN A 161 18.61 -1.76 14.11
C GLN A 161 18.67 -3.28 13.90
N LYS A 162 19.37 -3.74 12.87
CA LYS A 162 19.34 -5.14 12.43
C LYS A 162 19.55 -6.18 13.55
N PRO A 163 20.45 -5.97 14.55
CA PRO A 163 20.60 -6.90 15.67
C PRO A 163 19.39 -6.99 16.61
N LEU A 164 18.43 -6.05 16.52
CA LEU A 164 17.24 -6.00 17.35
C LEU A 164 16.04 -6.68 16.67
N VAL A 165 16.09 -6.82 15.35
CA VAL A 165 14.99 -7.34 14.53
C VAL A 165 14.93 -8.86 14.63
N GLN A 166 13.73 -9.39 14.96
CA GLN A 166 13.44 -10.80 14.95
C GLN A 166 13.39 -11.35 13.52
N ALA A 167 12.68 -10.66 12.63
CA ALA A 167 12.54 -11.06 11.24
C ALA A 167 12.17 -9.86 10.36
N TYR A 168 12.61 -9.94 9.09
CA TYR A 168 12.11 -9.10 8.01
C TYR A 168 11.00 -9.87 7.29
N VAL A 169 9.81 -9.26 7.20
CA VAL A 169 8.58 -9.93 6.71
C VAL A 169 7.73 -8.94 5.91
N ILE A 170 6.86 -9.45 5.05
CA ILE A 170 5.78 -8.69 4.39
C ILE A 170 4.45 -9.15 5.04
N ASP A 171 3.67 -9.99 4.38
CA ASP A 171 2.35 -10.41 4.85
C ASP A 171 2.41 -11.31 6.10
N GLN A 172 3.56 -11.99 6.32
CA GLN A 172 3.76 -12.86 7.48
C GLN A 172 3.71 -12.09 8.82
N VAL A 173 3.87 -10.76 8.80
CA VAL A 173 3.70 -9.92 10.00
C VAL A 173 2.34 -10.14 10.63
N ARG A 174 1.30 -10.30 9.83
CA ARG A 174 -0.08 -10.56 10.24
C ARG A 174 -0.19 -11.78 11.14
N ASP A 175 0.23 -12.95 10.63
CA ASP A 175 0.08 -14.21 11.34
C ASP A 175 0.94 -14.23 12.62
N LYS A 176 2.15 -13.67 12.56
CA LYS A 176 3.05 -13.56 13.70
C LYS A 176 2.48 -12.68 14.82
N MET A 177 1.89 -11.53 14.46
CA MET A 177 1.28 -10.64 15.45
C MET A 177 -0.01 -11.24 16.04
N ILE A 178 -0.84 -11.90 15.23
CA ILE A 178 -2.02 -12.65 15.73
C ILE A 178 -1.58 -13.71 16.73
N GLY A 179 -0.51 -14.44 16.42
CA GLY A 179 0.07 -15.51 17.25
C GLY A 179 0.83 -15.02 18.49
N ASN A 180 0.96 -13.70 18.71
CA ASN A 180 1.76 -13.09 19.79
C ASN A 180 3.26 -13.49 19.72
N GLU A 181 3.81 -13.69 18.52
CA GLU A 181 5.19 -14.08 18.32
C GLU A 181 6.17 -12.89 18.42
N ALA A 182 5.66 -11.65 18.37
CA ALA A 182 6.43 -10.43 18.52
C ALA A 182 5.64 -9.37 19.26
N ALA A 183 6.34 -8.44 19.90
CA ALA A 183 5.74 -7.33 20.62
C ALA A 183 5.34 -6.18 19.67
N ILE A 184 6.12 -5.98 18.61
CA ILE A 184 6.03 -4.84 17.69
C ILE A 184 6.21 -5.31 16.26
N GLY A 185 5.38 -4.81 15.34
CA GLY A 185 5.52 -5.04 13.90
C GLY A 185 5.28 -3.76 13.09
N VAL A 186 6.13 -3.51 12.11
CA VAL A 186 5.85 -2.51 11.08
C VAL A 186 4.92 -3.13 10.06
N ILE A 187 3.78 -2.51 9.82
CA ILE A 187 2.67 -3.11 9.07
C ILE A 187 1.91 -2.06 8.26
N TYR A 188 1.26 -2.49 7.20
CA TYR A 188 0.32 -1.66 6.44
C TYR A 188 -1.04 -1.58 7.15
N SER A 189 -1.72 -0.44 7.01
CA SER A 189 -3.00 -0.18 7.70
C SER A 189 -4.10 -1.20 7.41
N GLY A 190 -4.20 -1.69 6.18
CA GLY A 190 -5.17 -2.72 5.80
C GLY A 190 -4.94 -4.04 6.53
N GLU A 191 -3.67 -4.49 6.59
CA GLU A 191 -3.28 -5.68 7.34
C GLU A 191 -3.51 -5.49 8.86
N ALA A 192 -3.27 -4.27 9.38
CA ALA A 192 -3.53 -3.95 10.77
C ALA A 192 -5.00 -4.08 11.14
N ILE A 193 -5.92 -3.65 10.27
CA ILE A 193 -7.37 -3.79 10.48
C ILE A 193 -7.74 -5.27 10.63
N TYR A 194 -7.29 -6.10 9.69
CA TYR A 194 -7.53 -7.54 9.74
C TYR A 194 -6.94 -8.16 11.02
N THR A 195 -5.70 -7.84 11.32
CA THR A 195 -4.95 -8.39 12.45
C THR A 195 -5.57 -8.03 13.81
N GLN A 196 -6.06 -6.79 13.96
CA GLN A 196 -6.77 -6.34 15.16
C GLN A 196 -8.13 -7.03 15.34
N ALA A 197 -8.82 -7.38 14.25
CA ALA A 197 -10.07 -8.12 14.31
C ALA A 197 -9.86 -9.55 14.87
N GLU A 198 -8.73 -10.17 14.55
CA GLU A 198 -8.35 -11.51 15.03
C GLU A 198 -7.73 -11.48 16.44
N ASN A 199 -7.02 -10.40 16.80
CA ASN A 199 -6.39 -10.26 18.12
C ASN A 199 -6.63 -8.85 18.70
N PRO A 200 -7.62 -8.67 19.60
CA PRO A 200 -7.99 -7.37 20.17
C PRO A 200 -6.94 -6.76 21.10
N ASN A 201 -5.89 -7.49 21.45
CA ASN A 201 -4.76 -6.96 22.21
C ASN A 201 -3.80 -6.12 21.34
N LEU A 202 -3.96 -6.15 20.02
CA LEU A 202 -3.13 -5.39 19.09
C LEU A 202 -3.68 -3.98 18.91
N GLU A 203 -2.78 -3.02 18.78
CA GLU A 203 -3.11 -1.63 18.52
C GLU A 203 -2.21 -1.08 17.41
N TYR A 204 -2.81 -0.38 16.45
CA TYR A 204 -2.11 0.27 15.34
C TYR A 204 -1.98 1.75 15.59
N VAL A 205 -0.80 2.28 15.30
CA VAL A 205 -0.51 3.71 15.41
C VAL A 205 0.29 4.22 14.20
N ILE A 206 -0.05 5.41 13.74
CA ILE A 206 0.80 6.20 12.85
C ILE A 206 1.71 7.02 13.76
N PRO A 207 3.05 6.81 13.73
CA PRO A 207 3.97 7.54 14.59
C PRO A 207 3.96 9.05 14.33
N LYS A 208 4.24 9.82 15.38
CA LYS A 208 4.22 11.29 15.36
C LYS A 208 5.20 11.94 14.38
N GLU A 209 6.23 11.25 13.99
CA GLU A 209 7.19 11.72 12.97
C GLU A 209 6.60 11.65 11.56
N GLY A 210 5.40 11.10 11.42
CA GLY A 210 4.76 10.84 10.14
C GLY A 210 5.11 9.50 9.54
N SER A 211 4.48 9.18 8.44
CA SER A 211 4.61 7.88 7.79
C SER A 211 4.45 7.97 6.26
N ASN A 212 4.66 6.82 5.60
CA ASN A 212 4.35 6.64 4.20
C ASN A 212 2.84 6.50 4.01
N LEU A 213 2.24 7.43 3.26
CA LEU A 213 0.93 7.24 2.64
C LEU A 213 1.19 6.78 1.20
N TRP A 214 0.74 5.62 0.85
CA TRP A 214 0.95 5.00 -0.45
C TRP A 214 -0.38 4.79 -1.18
N ILE A 215 -0.31 4.82 -2.52
CA ILE A 215 -1.45 4.56 -3.41
C ILE A 215 -1.02 3.53 -4.44
N ASP A 216 -1.72 2.40 -4.47
CA ASP A 216 -1.60 1.44 -5.55
C ASP A 216 -2.61 1.77 -6.64
N SER A 217 -2.17 1.71 -7.89
CA SER A 217 -3.03 2.07 -9.01
C SER A 217 -2.88 1.08 -10.17
N TRP A 218 -3.98 0.87 -10.87
CA TRP A 218 -3.99 0.10 -12.11
C TRP A 218 -3.32 0.88 -13.23
N VAL A 219 -2.36 0.26 -13.88
CA VAL A 219 -1.65 0.80 -15.05
C VAL A 219 -1.59 -0.24 -16.16
N ILE A 220 -1.42 0.23 -17.41
CA ILE A 220 -1.36 -0.61 -18.59
C ILE A 220 0.08 -0.56 -19.13
N PRO A 221 0.83 -1.68 -19.14
CA PRO A 221 2.14 -1.73 -19.76
C PRO A 221 2.09 -1.36 -21.25
N LYS A 222 3.15 -0.72 -21.74
CA LYS A 222 3.23 -0.24 -23.13
C LYS A 222 3.13 -1.36 -24.18
N ASN A 223 3.55 -2.57 -23.82
CA ASN A 223 3.51 -3.75 -24.68
C ASN A 223 2.25 -4.61 -24.51
N ALA A 224 1.24 -4.12 -23.75
CA ALA A 224 -0.03 -4.80 -23.57
C ALA A 224 -0.66 -5.19 -24.92
N GLN A 225 -1.10 -6.44 -25.01
CA GLN A 225 -1.67 -6.99 -26.26
C GLN A 225 -3.19 -6.71 -26.33
N HIS A 226 -3.84 -6.53 -25.18
CA HIS A 226 -5.30 -6.39 -25.06
C HIS A 226 -5.69 -5.13 -24.28
N LYS A 227 -5.15 -3.96 -24.68
CA LYS A 227 -5.34 -2.68 -23.99
C LYS A 227 -6.82 -2.34 -23.72
N GLU A 228 -7.71 -2.53 -24.70
CA GLU A 228 -9.15 -2.26 -24.51
C GLU A 228 -9.78 -3.20 -23.47
N ASN A 229 -9.34 -4.46 -23.40
CA ASN A 229 -9.80 -5.40 -22.37
C ASN A 229 -9.29 -4.99 -20.98
N ALA A 230 -8.04 -4.51 -20.90
CA ALA A 230 -7.48 -3.94 -19.68
C ALA A 230 -8.30 -2.72 -19.20
N GLU A 231 -8.64 -1.80 -20.09
CA GLU A 231 -9.48 -0.65 -19.77
C GLU A 231 -10.88 -1.05 -19.31
N LYS A 232 -11.49 -2.06 -19.95
CA LYS A 232 -12.77 -2.65 -19.49
C LYS A 232 -12.65 -3.27 -18.09
N PHE A 233 -11.55 -3.95 -17.81
CA PHE A 233 -11.30 -4.54 -16.49
C PHE A 233 -11.14 -3.44 -15.43
N ILE A 234 -10.35 -2.41 -15.69
CA ILE A 234 -10.19 -1.26 -14.79
C ILE A 234 -11.53 -0.56 -14.56
N ASN A 235 -12.32 -0.34 -15.63
CA ASN A 235 -13.67 0.24 -15.50
C ASN A 235 -14.59 -0.60 -14.63
N PHE A 236 -14.53 -1.93 -14.77
CA PHE A 236 -15.31 -2.85 -13.94
C PHE A 236 -14.91 -2.75 -12.46
N LEU A 237 -13.61 -2.68 -12.16
CA LEU A 237 -13.09 -2.52 -10.81
C LEU A 237 -13.45 -1.18 -10.17
N CYS A 238 -13.69 -0.13 -10.97
CA CYS A 238 -14.15 1.17 -10.49
C CYS A 238 -15.66 1.21 -10.15
N ARG A 239 -16.42 0.15 -10.39
CA ARG A 239 -17.83 0.09 -9.95
C ARG A 239 -17.87 0.08 -8.42
N PRO A 240 -18.78 0.86 -7.78
CA PRO A 240 -18.89 0.93 -6.33
C PRO A 240 -19.11 -0.42 -5.65
N ASP A 241 -19.98 -1.26 -6.21
CA ASP A 241 -20.26 -2.62 -5.70
C ASP A 241 -19.03 -3.53 -5.74
N ILE A 242 -18.28 -3.47 -6.83
CA ILE A 242 -17.05 -4.25 -7.03
C ILE A 242 -15.90 -3.73 -6.16
N ALA A 243 -15.71 -2.42 -6.11
CA ALA A 243 -14.71 -1.80 -5.25
C ALA A 243 -14.98 -2.08 -3.75
N LYS A 244 -16.26 -2.12 -3.34
CA LYS A 244 -16.63 -2.53 -1.99
C LYS A 244 -16.32 -3.99 -1.72
N MET A 245 -16.56 -4.89 -2.67
CA MET A 245 -16.19 -6.31 -2.52
C MET A 245 -14.67 -6.49 -2.39
N ASN A 246 -13.88 -5.73 -3.14
CA ASN A 246 -12.43 -5.73 -3.00
C ASN A 246 -12.02 -5.22 -1.61
N PHE A 247 -12.57 -4.07 -1.17
CA PHE A 247 -12.31 -3.54 0.17
C PHE A 247 -12.60 -4.57 1.27
N ASP A 248 -13.75 -5.24 1.21
CA ASP A 248 -14.14 -6.25 2.21
C ASP A 248 -13.16 -7.43 2.27
N TYR A 249 -12.51 -7.74 1.14
CA TYR A 249 -11.59 -8.87 1.05
C TYR A 249 -10.15 -8.49 1.41
N ILE A 250 -9.64 -7.37 0.87
CA ILE A 250 -8.24 -6.96 1.06
C ILE A 250 -8.05 -6.06 2.29
N THR A 251 -9.13 -5.47 2.84
CA THR A 251 -9.14 -4.55 3.98
C THR A 251 -8.36 -3.24 3.78
N TYR A 252 -7.71 -3.04 2.64
CA TYR A 252 -7.07 -1.77 2.29
C TYR A 252 -8.08 -0.72 1.86
N SER A 253 -7.80 0.52 2.23
CA SER A 253 -8.69 1.66 2.00
C SER A 253 -8.98 1.88 0.53
N THR A 254 -10.25 2.14 0.22
CA THR A 254 -10.69 2.35 -1.15
C THR A 254 -10.74 3.84 -1.49
N PRO A 255 -10.19 4.26 -2.63
CA PRO A 255 -10.36 5.61 -3.15
C PRO A 255 -11.75 5.82 -3.77
N ASN A 256 -12.56 4.76 -3.89
CA ASN A 256 -13.89 4.79 -4.47
C ASN A 256 -14.92 5.31 -3.46
N THR A 257 -15.36 6.56 -3.66
CA THR A 257 -16.31 7.24 -2.76
C THR A 257 -17.70 6.59 -2.78
N GLY A 258 -18.07 5.94 -3.88
CA GLY A 258 -19.30 5.15 -3.97
C GLY A 258 -19.22 3.89 -3.13
N ALA A 259 -18.09 3.19 -3.20
CA ALA A 259 -17.85 1.98 -2.39
C ALA A 259 -17.84 2.29 -0.89
N ARG A 260 -17.15 3.37 -0.46
CA ARG A 260 -17.14 3.79 0.96
C ARG A 260 -18.56 3.99 1.52
N LYS A 261 -19.48 4.53 0.72
CA LYS A 261 -20.88 4.70 1.12
C LYS A 261 -21.64 3.38 1.31
N LEU A 262 -21.19 2.31 0.67
CA LEU A 262 -21.77 0.97 0.77
C LEU A 262 -21.25 0.16 1.98
N ILE A 263 -20.23 0.65 2.69
CA ILE A 263 -19.74 0.01 3.92
C ILE A 263 -20.82 0.16 4.99
N GLU A 264 -21.42 -0.97 5.39
CA GLU A 264 -22.56 -0.96 6.30
C GLU A 264 -22.14 -0.67 7.74
N ASP A 265 -21.01 -1.24 8.19
CA ASP A 265 -20.50 -1.03 9.55
C ASP A 265 -19.94 0.38 9.71
N PRO A 266 -20.56 1.23 10.57
CA PRO A 266 -20.07 2.58 10.83
C PRO A 266 -18.68 2.61 11.48
N ALA A 267 -18.32 1.58 12.25
CA ALA A 267 -17.00 1.49 12.89
C ALA A 267 -15.90 1.34 11.84
N ILE A 268 -16.15 0.54 10.80
CA ILE A 268 -15.21 0.37 9.67
C ILE A 268 -15.23 1.61 8.77
N ARG A 269 -16.43 2.08 8.40
CA ARG A 269 -16.58 3.23 7.48
C ARG A 269 -15.94 4.52 8.02
N ASN A 270 -15.92 4.68 9.35
CA ASN A 270 -15.35 5.84 10.05
C ASN A 270 -14.03 5.50 10.78
N SER A 271 -13.46 4.34 10.51
CA SER A 271 -12.17 3.94 11.10
C SER A 271 -11.08 4.91 10.68
N LYS A 272 -10.35 5.46 11.64
CA LYS A 272 -9.17 6.31 11.39
C LYS A 272 -7.97 5.54 10.86
N ILE A 273 -7.99 4.22 10.98
CA ILE A 273 -6.97 3.34 10.39
C ILE A 273 -7.24 3.16 8.90
N ALA A 274 -8.51 2.86 8.54
CA ALA A 274 -8.91 2.70 7.15
C ALA A 274 -8.99 4.05 6.40
N PHE A 275 -9.56 5.05 7.06
CA PHE A 275 -9.85 6.35 6.45
C PHE A 275 -9.40 7.48 7.40
N PRO A 276 -8.07 7.65 7.60
CA PRO A 276 -7.56 8.75 8.41
C PRO A 276 -7.94 10.10 7.80
N GLU A 277 -8.25 11.06 8.65
CA GLU A 277 -8.46 12.44 8.23
C GLU A 277 -7.10 13.14 8.01
N PRO A 278 -7.03 14.25 7.28
CA PRO A 278 -5.77 14.94 6.99
C PRO A 278 -4.95 15.28 8.24
N GLU A 279 -5.61 15.60 9.36
CA GLU A 279 -4.96 15.87 10.65
C GLU A 279 -4.36 14.62 11.33
N ASP A 280 -4.81 13.42 10.97
CA ASP A 280 -4.24 12.17 11.45
C ASP A 280 -2.97 11.77 10.66
N LEU A 281 -2.73 12.43 9.52
CA LEU A 281 -1.60 12.22 8.63
C LEU A 281 -0.57 13.33 8.87
N VAL A 282 0.47 13.03 9.62
CA VAL A 282 1.58 13.97 9.81
C VAL A 282 2.43 14.01 8.54
N ASN A 283 2.49 15.18 7.91
CA ASN A 283 3.25 15.43 6.68
C ASN A 283 4.76 15.41 6.92
#